data_cd96162f92d06c85fb6294739fffe9bc
#
_entry.id   cd96162f92d06c85fb6294739fffe9bc
#
_cell.length_a   1.000
_cell.length_b   1.000
_cell.length_c   1.000
_cell.angle_alpha   90.00
_cell.angle_beta   90.00
_cell.angle_gamma   90.00
#
_symmetry.space_group_name_H-M   'P 1'
#
loop_
_entity.id
_entity.type
_entity.pdbx_description
1 polymer ?
#
loop_
_entity_poly.entity_id
_entity_poly.type
_entity_poly.pdbx_seq_one_letter_code
_entity_poly.pdbx_strand_id
1 'polypeptide(L)'
;MRADAVQQLRDVHGPDRVLELLPGLFRLPIPLPRNPLRELNAYLIRGRERSLLIDTGFREPACRQALQAGLRAAGAEHDPLDVLLTHIHTDHTGLASEVVRPGGAIYIGRGDYPFTSRAWEEEYWGRIDQRFLQEGFPPEELRITTGTNPARTLGPDLDLPNYQPLEDGDRLTVGEYTLEVIAAPGHTPGQICLWMADQQVLFTADHVLFDITPNITMWPNLPNALGRYLEILTRIGTYPARLALPGHRHTADLAPRIQALLAHHRRRAAETLAIVRREGGLNAYQVASRMTWDIRADSWADFPLNQKWFATGEALAHLEYLVEEGAVVRALDQEGMARYTAQ
;
A
#
# COMPACT_ATOMS: atom_id res chain seq x y z
N MET A 1 26.74 1.66 -5.45
CA MET A 1 25.53 1.44 -6.28
C MET A 1 25.97 0.86 -7.62
N ARG A 2 25.41 -0.25 -8.03
CA ARG A 2 25.71 -0.87 -9.34
C ARG A 2 24.89 -0.16 -10.42
N ALA A 3 25.51 0.69 -11.22
CA ALA A 3 24.82 1.56 -12.17
C ALA A 3 23.99 0.79 -13.21
N ASP A 4 24.48 -0.35 -13.68
CA ASP A 4 23.78 -1.23 -14.61
C ASP A 4 22.53 -1.87 -13.99
N ALA A 5 22.56 -2.29 -12.72
CA ALA A 5 21.42 -2.84 -12.03
C ALA A 5 20.35 -1.76 -11.76
N VAL A 6 20.76 -0.55 -11.41
CA VAL A 6 19.82 0.59 -11.23
C VAL A 6 19.19 0.97 -12.56
N GLN A 7 19.96 0.97 -13.66
CA GLN A 7 19.39 1.22 -14.99
C GLN A 7 18.35 0.16 -15.39
N GLN A 8 18.59 -1.11 -15.07
CA GLN A 8 17.61 -2.18 -15.32
C GLN A 8 16.36 -2.03 -14.46
N LEU A 9 16.48 -1.52 -13.24
CA LEU A 9 15.32 -1.23 -12.39
C LEU A 9 14.49 -0.04 -12.91
N ARG A 10 15.09 0.85 -13.70
CA ARG A 10 14.41 1.96 -14.40
C ARG A 10 13.70 1.53 -15.68
N ASP A 11 13.98 0.34 -16.18
CA ASP A 11 13.31 -0.18 -17.37
C ASP A 11 11.86 -0.59 -17.02
N VAL A 12 10.90 -0.07 -17.77
CA VAL A 12 9.46 -0.38 -17.61
C VAL A 12 9.17 -1.89 -17.82
N HIS A 13 10.01 -2.55 -18.61
CA HIS A 13 9.99 -4.00 -18.83
C HIS A 13 11.10 -4.71 -18.05
N GLY A 14 11.42 -4.20 -16.85
CA GLY A 14 12.54 -4.65 -16.04
C GLY A 14 12.68 -6.17 -15.92
N PRO A 15 13.87 -6.66 -15.61
CA PRO A 15 14.17 -8.09 -15.73
C PRO A 15 13.41 -8.90 -14.68
N ASP A 16 12.81 -10.01 -15.12
CA ASP A 16 12.25 -11.07 -14.26
C ASP A 16 13.36 -11.83 -13.51
N ARG A 17 14.37 -11.12 -13.01
CA ARG A 17 15.53 -11.71 -12.34
C ARG A 17 15.95 -10.93 -11.11
N VAL A 18 16.64 -11.61 -10.21
CA VAL A 18 17.29 -11.01 -9.05
C VAL A 18 18.35 -10.01 -9.49
N LEU A 19 18.32 -8.81 -8.90
CA LEU A 19 19.31 -7.75 -9.12
C LEU A 19 20.01 -7.41 -7.81
N GLU A 20 21.32 -7.43 -7.78
CA GLU A 20 22.09 -6.87 -6.67
C GLU A 20 22.31 -5.37 -6.91
N LEU A 21 21.62 -4.53 -6.15
CA LEU A 21 21.60 -3.06 -6.29
C LEU A 21 22.81 -2.41 -5.58
N LEU A 22 23.15 -2.95 -4.40
CA LEU A 22 24.31 -2.61 -3.58
C LEU A 22 24.91 -3.92 -3.06
N PRO A 23 26.16 -3.94 -2.56
CA PRO A 23 26.73 -5.15 -1.98
C PRO A 23 25.81 -5.74 -0.92
N GLY A 24 25.26 -6.93 -1.16
CA GLY A 24 24.31 -7.59 -0.25
C GLY A 24 22.89 -7.04 -0.21
N LEU A 25 22.54 -6.00 -0.99
CA LEU A 25 21.16 -5.56 -1.19
C LEU A 25 20.63 -6.03 -2.55
N PHE A 26 19.59 -6.85 -2.52
CA PHE A 26 19.01 -7.47 -3.72
C PHE A 26 17.55 -7.05 -3.90
N ARG A 27 17.12 -6.83 -5.15
CA ARG A 27 15.71 -6.84 -5.55
C ARG A 27 15.33 -8.24 -6.01
N LEU A 28 14.25 -8.77 -5.46
CA LEU A 28 13.67 -10.07 -5.80
C LEU A 28 12.32 -9.83 -6.48
N PRO A 29 12.15 -10.14 -7.77
CA PRO A 29 10.86 -9.98 -8.45
C PRO A 29 9.92 -11.12 -8.05
N ILE A 30 8.76 -10.77 -7.52
CA ILE A 30 7.71 -11.71 -7.13
C ILE A 30 6.51 -11.52 -8.06
N PRO A 31 6.15 -12.47 -8.92
CA PRO A 31 5.00 -12.34 -9.81
C PRO A 31 3.70 -12.31 -9.01
N LEU A 32 2.75 -11.48 -9.41
CA LEU A 32 1.40 -11.39 -8.85
C LEU A 32 0.39 -11.85 -9.91
N PRO A 33 0.09 -13.17 -9.99
CA PRO A 33 -0.77 -13.71 -11.03
C PRO A 33 -2.17 -13.10 -11.00
N ARG A 34 -2.71 -12.75 -12.17
CA ARG A 34 -4.05 -12.17 -12.34
C ARG A 34 -4.25 -10.83 -11.62
N ASN A 35 -3.18 -10.18 -11.17
CA ASN A 35 -3.23 -8.88 -10.51
C ASN A 35 -2.72 -7.79 -11.48
N PRO A 36 -3.41 -6.63 -11.59
CA PRO A 36 -2.97 -5.53 -12.45
C PRO A 36 -1.60 -4.94 -12.05
N LEU A 37 -1.15 -5.13 -10.82
CA LEU A 37 0.18 -4.73 -10.37
C LEU A 37 1.30 -5.55 -11.03
N ARG A 38 1.02 -6.77 -11.50
CA ARG A 38 1.89 -7.72 -12.21
C ARG A 38 2.97 -8.36 -11.34
N GLU A 39 3.74 -7.56 -10.60
CA GLU A 39 4.82 -8.03 -9.73
C GLU A 39 4.97 -7.16 -8.49
N LEU A 40 5.49 -7.76 -7.43
CA LEU A 40 6.02 -7.11 -6.25
C LEU A 40 7.54 -7.06 -6.33
N ASN A 41 8.13 -5.95 -5.92
CA ASN A 41 9.55 -5.84 -5.63
C ASN A 41 9.80 -6.18 -4.15
N ALA A 42 10.11 -7.43 -3.84
CA ALA A 42 10.67 -7.73 -2.53
C ALA A 42 12.16 -7.37 -2.51
N TYR A 43 12.66 -6.96 -1.35
CA TYR A 43 14.07 -6.61 -1.20
C TYR A 43 14.71 -7.46 -0.09
N LEU A 44 15.92 -7.96 -0.35
CA LEU A 44 16.71 -8.69 0.62
C LEU A 44 17.97 -7.92 0.96
N ILE A 45 18.21 -7.70 2.24
CA ILE A 45 19.48 -7.20 2.77
C ILE A 45 20.17 -8.36 3.49
N ARG A 46 21.34 -8.76 3.01
CA ARG A 46 22.13 -9.81 3.66
C ARG A 46 22.92 -9.26 4.84
N GLY A 47 22.68 -9.84 5.98
CA GLY A 47 23.45 -9.59 7.21
C GLY A 47 24.44 -10.72 7.52
N ARG A 48 25.35 -10.47 8.47
CA ARG A 48 26.31 -11.50 8.92
C ARG A 48 25.65 -12.54 9.83
N GLU A 49 24.79 -12.06 10.75
CA GLU A 49 24.09 -12.91 11.71
C GLU A 49 22.69 -13.26 11.23
N ARG A 50 21.95 -12.28 10.74
CA ARG A 50 20.62 -12.40 10.18
C ARG A 50 20.45 -11.51 8.96
N SER A 51 19.74 -11.98 7.97
CA SER A 51 19.31 -11.22 6.80
C SER A 51 17.91 -10.64 7.04
N LEU A 52 17.58 -9.56 6.34
CA LEU A 52 16.25 -8.92 6.38
C LEU A 52 15.60 -9.00 5.01
N LEU A 53 14.41 -9.60 4.96
CA LEU A 53 13.56 -9.59 3.77
C LEU A 53 12.47 -8.51 3.95
N ILE A 54 12.37 -7.60 3.00
CA ILE A 54 11.35 -6.57 2.95
C ILE A 54 10.29 -7.01 1.94
N ASP A 55 9.07 -7.25 2.43
CA ASP A 55 7.89 -7.77 1.72
C ASP A 55 8.07 -9.17 1.10
N THR A 56 6.96 -9.86 0.77
CA THR A 56 7.02 -11.30 0.52
C THR A 56 6.21 -11.83 -0.68
N GLY A 57 5.06 -11.23 -1.01
CA GLY A 57 4.13 -11.71 -2.03
C GLY A 57 2.85 -12.32 -1.46
N PHE A 58 1.89 -12.62 -2.33
CA PHE A 58 0.68 -13.35 -1.97
C PHE A 58 0.98 -14.77 -1.47
N ARG A 59 0.12 -15.30 -0.62
CA ARG A 59 0.14 -16.71 -0.20
C ARG A 59 -0.30 -17.64 -1.33
N GLU A 60 0.38 -17.56 -2.46
CA GLU A 60 0.14 -18.34 -3.67
C GLU A 60 1.39 -19.11 -4.10
N PRO A 61 1.23 -20.27 -4.80
CA PRO A 61 2.36 -21.09 -5.24
C PRO A 61 3.38 -20.36 -6.12
N ALA A 62 2.93 -19.49 -7.03
CA ALA A 62 3.83 -18.75 -7.93
C ALA A 62 4.71 -17.76 -7.15
N CYS A 63 4.14 -17.02 -6.20
CA CYS A 63 4.88 -16.10 -5.35
C CYS A 63 5.89 -16.85 -4.47
N ARG A 64 5.47 -17.96 -3.85
CA ARG A 64 6.34 -18.80 -3.02
C ARG A 64 7.53 -19.35 -3.79
N GLN A 65 7.31 -19.89 -4.99
CA GLN A 65 8.38 -20.43 -5.85
C GLN A 65 9.37 -19.32 -6.27
N ALA A 66 8.86 -18.16 -6.67
CA ALA A 66 9.70 -17.03 -7.05
C ALA A 66 10.53 -16.50 -5.88
N LEU A 67 9.92 -16.35 -4.69
CA LEU A 67 10.62 -15.89 -3.49
C LEU A 67 11.74 -16.86 -3.09
N GLN A 68 11.46 -18.18 -3.07
CA GLN A 68 12.46 -19.20 -2.78
C GLN A 68 13.59 -19.20 -3.81
N ALA A 69 13.26 -19.06 -5.11
CA ALA A 69 14.27 -18.97 -6.17
C ALA A 69 15.11 -17.68 -6.01
N GLY A 70 14.48 -16.57 -5.64
CA GLY A 70 15.15 -15.30 -5.36
C GLY A 70 16.14 -15.40 -4.19
N LEU A 71 15.73 -16.00 -3.08
CA LEU A 71 16.59 -16.24 -1.92
C LEU A 71 17.80 -17.13 -2.28
N ARG A 72 17.59 -18.21 -3.07
CA ARG A 72 18.69 -19.05 -3.58
C ARG A 72 19.65 -18.26 -4.46
N ALA A 73 19.13 -17.49 -5.41
CA ALA A 73 19.94 -16.69 -6.33
C ALA A 73 20.76 -15.61 -5.60
N ALA A 74 20.22 -15.06 -4.50
CA ALA A 74 20.93 -14.12 -3.64
C ALA A 74 21.88 -14.83 -2.64
N GLY A 75 21.94 -16.16 -2.62
CA GLY A 75 22.78 -16.95 -1.70
C GLY A 75 22.30 -16.92 -0.24
N ALA A 76 21.00 -16.67 -0.01
CA ALA A 76 20.38 -16.53 1.32
C ALA A 76 19.36 -17.63 1.65
N GLU A 77 19.36 -18.74 0.90
CA GLU A 77 18.37 -19.82 1.08
C GLU A 77 18.30 -20.37 2.51
N HIS A 78 19.44 -20.40 3.20
CA HIS A 78 19.57 -20.95 4.55
C HIS A 78 19.96 -19.89 5.60
N ASP A 79 20.01 -18.63 5.22
CA ASP A 79 20.34 -17.55 6.16
C ASP A 79 19.27 -17.47 7.27
N PRO A 80 19.64 -17.18 8.53
CA PRO A 80 18.68 -16.68 9.51
C PRO A 80 17.99 -15.45 8.94
N LEU A 81 16.66 -15.42 8.96
CA LEU A 81 15.89 -14.42 8.22
C LEU A 81 14.82 -13.77 9.11
N ASP A 82 14.89 -12.46 9.21
CA ASP A 82 13.81 -11.60 9.67
C ASP A 82 13.00 -11.09 8.47
N VAL A 83 11.75 -10.73 8.70
CA VAL A 83 10.87 -10.16 7.68
C VAL A 83 10.45 -8.76 8.13
N LEU A 84 10.46 -7.81 7.22
CA LEU A 84 9.86 -6.49 7.43
C LEU A 84 8.73 -6.30 6.41
N LEU A 85 7.56 -6.00 6.92
CA LEU A 85 6.37 -5.72 6.13
C LEU A 85 6.20 -4.21 6.05
N THR A 86 6.23 -3.67 4.83
CA THR A 86 6.06 -2.24 4.62
C THR A 86 4.65 -1.78 4.97
N HIS A 87 3.66 -2.65 4.77
CA HIS A 87 2.26 -2.43 5.12
C HIS A 87 1.45 -3.72 5.06
N ILE A 88 0.16 -3.67 5.43
CA ILE A 88 -0.66 -4.87 5.64
C ILE A 88 -1.23 -5.53 4.39
N HIS A 89 -1.13 -4.95 3.20
CA HIS A 89 -1.72 -5.56 2.00
C HIS A 89 -1.14 -6.96 1.73
N THR A 90 -2.00 -7.86 1.30
CA THR A 90 -1.69 -9.30 1.24
C THR A 90 -0.65 -9.68 0.20
N ASP A 91 -0.44 -8.87 -0.81
CA ASP A 91 0.66 -9.01 -1.78
C ASP A 91 2.04 -8.64 -1.20
N HIS A 92 2.07 -7.96 -0.05
CA HIS A 92 3.29 -7.70 0.72
C HIS A 92 3.48 -8.71 1.86
N THR A 93 2.40 -9.15 2.49
CA THR A 93 2.43 -9.90 3.75
C THR A 93 2.24 -11.40 3.62
N GLY A 94 1.65 -11.88 2.53
CA GLY A 94 1.06 -13.22 2.43
C GLY A 94 1.98 -14.39 2.78
N LEU A 95 3.30 -14.29 2.50
CA LEU A 95 4.27 -15.36 2.78
C LEU A 95 5.11 -15.10 4.03
N ALA A 96 4.86 -14.04 4.80
CA ALA A 96 5.71 -13.64 5.93
C ALA A 96 5.94 -14.77 6.94
N SER A 97 4.87 -15.44 7.35
CA SER A 97 4.92 -16.56 8.30
C SER A 97 5.62 -17.81 7.77
N GLU A 98 5.64 -17.99 6.45
CA GLU A 98 6.29 -19.15 5.81
C GLU A 98 7.80 -18.96 5.62
N VAL A 99 8.27 -17.71 5.53
CA VAL A 99 9.67 -17.42 5.19
C VAL A 99 10.50 -16.93 6.37
N VAL A 100 9.89 -16.35 7.41
CA VAL A 100 10.59 -16.00 8.64
C VAL A 100 11.24 -17.27 9.22
N ARG A 101 12.51 -17.17 9.65
CA ARG A 101 13.24 -18.32 10.18
C ARG A 101 13.10 -18.40 11.69
N PRO A 102 13.35 -19.59 12.30
CA PRO A 102 13.28 -19.77 13.74
C PRO A 102 14.06 -18.67 14.50
N GLY A 103 13.42 -18.08 15.50
CA GLY A 103 13.97 -16.95 16.27
C GLY A 103 13.94 -15.61 15.55
N GLY A 104 13.38 -15.54 14.31
CA GLY A 104 13.22 -14.31 13.56
C GLY A 104 11.99 -13.51 13.94
N ALA A 105 12.07 -12.20 13.73
CA ALA A 105 10.98 -11.25 13.90
C ALA A 105 10.24 -10.99 12.59
N ILE A 106 8.97 -10.62 12.68
CA ILE A 106 8.18 -10.03 11.60
C ILE A 106 7.88 -8.59 12.03
N TYR A 107 8.61 -7.65 11.44
CA TYR A 107 8.43 -6.22 11.69
C TYR A 107 7.29 -5.66 10.86
N ILE A 108 6.50 -4.74 11.43
CA ILE A 108 5.41 -4.03 10.75
C ILE A 108 5.19 -2.67 11.40
N GLY A 109 4.78 -1.67 10.64
CA GLY A 109 4.49 -0.35 11.20
C GLY A 109 3.39 -0.37 12.26
N ARG A 110 3.53 0.47 13.30
CA ARG A 110 2.63 0.52 14.47
C ARG A 110 1.15 0.62 14.10
N GLY A 111 0.79 1.43 13.09
CA GLY A 111 -0.60 1.60 12.68
C GLY A 111 -1.23 0.36 12.05
N ASP A 112 -0.41 -0.52 11.46
CA ASP A 112 -0.84 -1.78 10.86
C ASP A 112 -0.70 -2.97 11.82
N TYR A 113 0.04 -2.82 12.94
CA TYR A 113 0.23 -3.89 13.90
C TYR A 113 -1.07 -4.50 14.46
N PRO A 114 -2.17 -3.76 14.72
CA PRO A 114 -3.42 -4.35 15.14
C PRO A 114 -3.96 -5.43 14.19
N PHE A 115 -3.70 -5.31 12.89
CA PHE A 115 -4.14 -6.27 11.87
C PHE A 115 -3.38 -7.60 11.90
N THR A 116 -2.38 -7.76 12.75
CA THR A 116 -1.75 -9.06 13.00
C THR A 116 -2.57 -9.93 13.94
N SER A 117 -3.67 -9.40 14.51
CA SER A 117 -4.64 -10.13 15.33
C SER A 117 -5.90 -10.46 14.56
N ARG A 118 -6.31 -11.72 14.57
CA ARG A 118 -7.54 -12.20 13.92
C ARG A 118 -8.79 -11.51 14.48
N ALA A 119 -8.87 -11.34 15.80
CA ALA A 119 -10.01 -10.69 16.42
C ALA A 119 -10.16 -9.22 15.97
N TRP A 120 -9.04 -8.50 15.82
CA TRP A 120 -9.06 -7.16 15.28
C TRP A 120 -9.44 -7.14 13.80
N GLU A 121 -8.89 -8.04 12.99
CA GLU A 121 -9.19 -8.14 11.57
C GLU A 121 -10.69 -8.38 11.31
N GLU A 122 -11.32 -9.29 12.05
CA GLU A 122 -12.75 -9.57 11.94
C GLU A 122 -13.60 -8.34 12.32
N GLU A 123 -13.28 -7.66 13.43
CA GLU A 123 -13.96 -6.42 13.82
C GLU A 123 -13.77 -5.31 12.79
N TYR A 124 -12.56 -5.16 12.26
CA TYR A 124 -12.24 -4.16 11.25
C TYR A 124 -13.07 -4.35 9.98
N TRP A 125 -13.13 -5.57 9.43
CA TRP A 125 -13.92 -5.85 8.25
C TRP A 125 -15.41 -5.58 8.47
N GLY A 126 -15.94 -5.86 9.65
CA GLY A 126 -17.31 -5.50 10.02
C GLY A 126 -17.56 -3.99 9.97
N ARG A 127 -16.60 -3.19 10.47
CA ARG A 127 -16.68 -1.72 10.41
C ARG A 127 -16.59 -1.17 8.98
N ILE A 128 -15.73 -1.75 8.14
CA ILE A 128 -15.62 -1.40 6.72
C ILE A 128 -16.94 -1.67 6.01
N ASP A 129 -17.50 -2.87 6.15
CA ASP A 129 -18.75 -3.25 5.50
C ASP A 129 -19.89 -2.32 5.94
N GLN A 130 -20.01 -2.04 7.25
CA GLN A 130 -21.00 -1.09 7.78
C GLN A 130 -20.82 0.31 7.20
N ARG A 131 -19.55 0.79 7.11
CA ARG A 131 -19.27 2.12 6.54
C ARG A 131 -19.67 2.17 5.07
N PHE A 132 -19.31 1.18 4.26
CA PHE A 132 -19.69 1.14 2.84
C PHE A 132 -21.22 1.13 2.64
N LEU A 133 -21.95 0.40 3.48
CA LEU A 133 -23.42 0.44 3.47
C LEU A 133 -23.96 1.85 3.78
N GLN A 134 -23.44 2.51 4.81
CA GLN A 134 -23.82 3.91 5.12
C GLN A 134 -23.49 4.89 3.99
N GLU A 135 -22.48 4.59 3.22
CA GLU A 135 -22.04 5.40 2.07
C GLU A 135 -22.76 5.03 0.76
N GLY A 136 -23.79 4.18 0.84
CA GLY A 136 -24.69 3.86 -0.26
C GLY A 136 -24.20 2.74 -1.17
N PHE A 137 -23.18 1.99 -0.79
CA PHE A 137 -22.77 0.81 -1.56
C PHE A 137 -23.88 -0.25 -1.50
N PRO A 138 -24.32 -0.82 -2.66
CA PRO A 138 -25.42 -1.77 -2.67
C PRO A 138 -25.09 -3.03 -1.85
N PRO A 139 -26.00 -3.48 -0.94
CA PRO A 139 -25.71 -4.61 -0.04
C PRO A 139 -25.33 -5.90 -0.76
N GLU A 140 -26.00 -6.21 -1.87
CA GLU A 140 -25.72 -7.44 -2.64
C GLU A 140 -24.37 -7.36 -3.36
N GLU A 141 -24.02 -6.20 -3.94
CA GLU A 141 -22.71 -5.97 -4.54
C GLU A 141 -21.58 -6.06 -3.49
N LEU A 142 -21.83 -5.53 -2.29
CA LEU A 142 -20.86 -5.60 -1.17
C LEU A 142 -20.63 -7.05 -0.75
N ARG A 143 -21.69 -7.85 -0.60
CA ARG A 143 -21.59 -9.26 -0.22
C ARG A 143 -20.73 -10.06 -1.21
N ILE A 144 -20.92 -9.83 -2.52
CA ILE A 144 -20.11 -10.48 -3.57
C ILE A 144 -18.65 -10.03 -3.48
N THR A 145 -18.41 -8.72 -3.36
CA THR A 145 -17.05 -8.15 -3.28
C THR A 145 -16.32 -8.66 -2.05
N THR A 146 -16.98 -8.70 -0.91
CA THR A 146 -16.41 -9.24 0.35
C THR A 146 -15.96 -10.69 0.18
N GLY A 147 -16.76 -11.53 -0.49
CA GLY A 147 -16.44 -12.95 -0.70
C GLY A 147 -15.31 -13.21 -1.69
N THR A 148 -14.93 -12.23 -2.52
CA THR A 148 -13.89 -12.35 -3.55
C THR A 148 -12.65 -11.48 -3.29
N ASN A 149 -12.61 -10.75 -2.18
CA ASN A 149 -11.50 -9.84 -1.87
C ASN A 149 -10.23 -10.63 -1.46
N PRO A 150 -9.11 -10.50 -2.20
CA PRO A 150 -7.86 -11.15 -1.85
C PRO A 150 -7.35 -10.80 -0.46
N ALA A 151 -7.63 -9.60 0.04
CA ALA A 151 -7.25 -9.17 1.37
C ALA A 151 -7.81 -10.05 2.49
N ARG A 152 -8.91 -10.77 2.23
CA ARG A 152 -9.55 -11.68 3.19
C ARG A 152 -9.10 -13.14 3.06
N THR A 153 -8.37 -13.51 1.99
CA THR A 153 -8.09 -14.92 1.64
C THR A 153 -6.63 -15.26 1.43
N LEU A 154 -5.78 -14.28 1.12
CA LEU A 154 -4.38 -14.49 0.74
C LEU A 154 -3.38 -13.88 1.74
N GLY A 155 -3.86 -13.49 2.92
CA GLY A 155 -3.04 -12.88 3.96
C GLY A 155 -2.12 -13.87 4.71
N PRO A 156 -1.25 -13.35 5.59
CA PRO A 156 -0.34 -14.13 6.43
C PRO A 156 -1.09 -14.86 7.55
N ASP A 157 -0.38 -15.71 8.28
CA ASP A 157 -0.88 -16.21 9.55
C ASP A 157 -0.88 -15.10 10.60
N LEU A 158 -1.96 -15.00 11.34
CA LEU A 158 -2.19 -14.00 12.38
C LEU A 158 -1.90 -14.58 13.78
N ASP A 159 -1.93 -13.73 14.79
CA ASP A 159 -1.72 -14.08 16.19
C ASP A 159 -0.35 -14.76 16.47
N LEU A 160 0.66 -14.48 15.65
CA LEU A 160 2.01 -15.00 15.87
C LEU A 160 2.77 -14.15 16.90
N PRO A 161 3.53 -14.78 17.81
CA PRO A 161 4.21 -14.07 18.90
C PRO A 161 5.44 -13.26 18.44
N ASN A 162 5.89 -13.43 17.22
CA ASN A 162 7.07 -12.78 16.66
C ASN A 162 6.78 -11.53 15.82
N TYR A 163 5.53 -11.07 15.73
CA TYR A 163 5.21 -9.76 15.21
C TYR A 163 5.73 -8.66 16.14
N GLN A 164 6.44 -7.69 15.58
CA GLN A 164 7.04 -6.56 16.28
C GLN A 164 6.68 -5.25 15.61
N PRO A 165 6.03 -4.31 16.31
CA PRO A 165 5.69 -3.02 15.74
C PRO A 165 6.90 -2.09 15.67
N LEU A 166 6.96 -1.29 14.60
CA LEU A 166 7.95 -0.23 14.38
C LEU A 166 7.30 1.15 14.44
N GLU A 167 8.01 2.09 15.01
CA GLU A 167 7.62 3.50 15.13
C GLU A 167 8.43 4.39 14.17
N ASP A 168 7.94 5.62 13.93
CA ASP A 168 8.70 6.64 13.18
C ASP A 168 10.05 6.92 13.86
N GLY A 169 11.13 6.87 13.11
CA GLY A 169 12.49 7.09 13.61
C GLY A 169 13.19 5.87 14.19
N ASP A 170 12.51 4.71 14.31
CA ASP A 170 13.19 3.46 14.69
C ASP A 170 14.28 3.12 13.69
N ARG A 171 15.32 2.41 14.16
CA ARG A 171 16.47 2.03 13.34
C ARG A 171 16.72 0.53 13.40
N LEU A 172 16.85 -0.06 12.23
CA LEU A 172 17.24 -1.46 12.05
C LEU A 172 18.62 -1.50 11.41
N THR A 173 19.56 -2.25 12.01
CA THR A 173 20.89 -2.46 11.43
C THR A 173 20.99 -3.89 10.91
N VAL A 174 21.32 -4.03 9.63
CA VAL A 174 21.47 -5.32 8.94
C VAL A 174 22.74 -5.29 8.11
N GLY A 175 23.71 -6.10 8.48
CA GLY A 175 25.02 -6.06 7.84
C GLY A 175 25.70 -4.69 7.99
N GLU A 176 25.95 -4.04 6.86
CA GLU A 176 26.58 -2.71 6.81
C GLU A 176 25.56 -1.56 6.72
N TYR A 177 24.28 -1.89 6.71
CA TYR A 177 23.20 -0.93 6.44
C TYR A 177 22.41 -0.61 7.70
N THR A 178 22.10 0.67 7.85
CA THR A 178 21.14 1.17 8.84
C THR A 178 19.93 1.72 8.10
N LEU A 179 18.76 1.20 8.42
CA LEU A 179 17.47 1.63 7.88
C LEU A 179 16.75 2.42 8.97
N GLU A 180 16.43 3.67 8.70
CA GLU A 180 15.55 4.47 9.54
C GLU A 180 14.12 4.32 9.05
N VAL A 181 13.21 4.01 9.96
CA VAL A 181 11.78 3.86 9.69
C VAL A 181 11.15 5.24 9.56
N ILE A 182 10.39 5.44 8.50
CA ILE A 182 9.56 6.62 8.26
C ILE A 182 8.11 6.15 8.27
N ALA A 183 7.35 6.51 9.30
CA ALA A 183 5.92 6.25 9.28
C ALA A 183 5.26 7.02 8.13
N ALA A 184 4.53 6.31 7.28
CA ALA A 184 3.95 6.84 6.06
C ALA A 184 2.45 6.49 5.93
N PRO A 185 1.61 6.85 6.94
CA PRO A 185 0.19 6.54 6.91
C PRO A 185 -0.52 7.21 5.73
N GLY A 186 -1.58 6.57 5.25
CA GLY A 186 -2.43 7.04 4.15
C GLY A 186 -2.87 5.91 3.25
N HIS A 187 -1.94 5.23 2.58
CA HIS A 187 -2.24 4.03 1.79
C HIS A 187 -2.73 2.89 2.68
N THR A 188 -2.07 2.67 3.82
CA THR A 188 -2.59 1.95 4.99
C THR A 188 -2.35 2.77 6.26
N PRO A 189 -2.98 2.44 7.40
CA PRO A 189 -2.76 3.15 8.66
C PRO A 189 -1.32 3.09 9.18
N GLY A 190 -0.62 2.01 8.90
CA GLY A 190 0.73 1.76 9.40
C GLY A 190 1.78 1.56 8.32
N GLN A 191 1.52 1.97 7.08
CA GLN A 191 2.57 1.89 6.07
C GLN A 191 3.83 2.61 6.53
N ILE A 192 4.97 2.02 6.24
CA ILE A 192 6.29 2.59 6.49
C ILE A 192 7.12 2.67 5.20
N CYS A 193 7.95 3.70 5.12
CA CYS A 193 9.08 3.79 4.21
C CYS A 193 10.38 3.58 5.00
N LEU A 194 11.49 3.28 4.31
CA LEU A 194 12.77 3.04 4.97
C LEU A 194 13.85 3.91 4.32
N TRP A 195 14.61 4.63 5.13
CA TRP A 195 15.68 5.50 4.67
C TRP A 195 17.06 4.96 5.04
N MET A 196 17.91 4.76 4.05
CA MET A 196 19.34 4.44 4.19
C MET A 196 20.14 5.70 3.89
N ALA A 197 20.50 6.46 4.93
CA ALA A 197 21.11 7.79 4.82
C ALA A 197 22.47 7.77 4.10
N ASP A 198 23.36 6.86 4.49
CA ASP A 198 24.72 6.77 3.93
C ASP A 198 24.71 6.41 2.43
N GLN A 199 23.74 5.60 2.00
CA GLN A 199 23.59 5.17 0.61
C GLN A 199 22.68 6.10 -0.21
N GLN A 200 21.93 6.98 0.46
CA GLN A 200 20.88 7.81 -0.12
C GLN A 200 19.83 6.98 -0.90
N VAL A 201 19.42 5.86 -0.29
CA VAL A 201 18.41 4.94 -0.82
C VAL A 201 17.14 5.04 0.03
N LEU A 202 16.01 5.20 -0.62
CA LEU A 202 14.70 5.27 0.01
C LEU A 202 13.81 4.13 -0.51
N PHE A 203 13.40 3.22 0.37
CA PHE A 203 12.34 2.27 0.08
C PHE A 203 11.01 2.98 0.25
N THR A 204 10.30 3.17 -0.85
CA THR A 204 9.05 3.92 -0.88
C THR A 204 7.82 3.05 -0.69
N ALA A 205 7.98 1.73 -0.77
CA ALA A 205 6.87 0.79 -0.76
C ALA A 205 5.75 1.26 -1.71
N ASP A 206 4.49 1.24 -1.25
CA ASP A 206 3.35 1.73 -2.01
C ASP A 206 2.99 3.20 -1.71
N HIS A 207 3.83 3.90 -0.92
CA HIS A 207 3.65 5.34 -0.73
C HIS A 207 3.98 6.15 -2.00
N VAL A 208 5.03 5.73 -2.74
CA VAL A 208 5.36 6.31 -4.05
C VAL A 208 5.61 5.19 -5.06
N LEU A 209 4.71 5.05 -6.02
CA LEU A 209 4.82 4.21 -7.21
C LEU A 209 4.99 5.09 -8.45
N PHE A 210 5.79 4.68 -9.44
CA PHE A 210 6.25 5.59 -10.48
C PHE A 210 5.36 5.66 -11.72
N ASP A 211 4.66 4.59 -12.06
CA ASP A 211 3.78 4.51 -13.25
C ASP A 211 2.30 4.32 -12.93
N ILE A 212 1.98 4.03 -11.67
CA ILE A 212 0.61 3.91 -11.18
C ILE A 212 0.42 4.79 -9.95
N THR A 213 -0.80 5.26 -9.74
CA THR A 213 -1.14 6.02 -8.53
C THR A 213 -1.49 5.03 -7.41
N PRO A 214 -0.87 5.15 -6.21
CA PRO A 214 -1.30 4.39 -5.05
C PRO A 214 -2.78 4.62 -4.76
N ASN A 215 -3.51 3.54 -4.45
CA ASN A 215 -4.89 3.66 -4.03
C ASN A 215 -4.95 4.19 -2.59
N ILE A 216 -5.61 5.31 -2.38
CA ILE A 216 -5.88 5.87 -1.05
C ILE A 216 -7.37 5.71 -0.78
N THR A 217 -7.69 4.93 0.23
CA THR A 217 -9.07 4.66 0.64
C THR A 217 -9.33 5.16 2.06
N MET A 218 -10.59 5.10 2.48
CA MET A 218 -10.98 5.35 3.87
C MET A 218 -10.56 4.16 4.75
N TRP A 219 -10.05 4.49 5.94
CA TRP A 219 -9.71 3.54 6.99
C TRP A 219 -10.43 3.90 8.29
N PRO A 220 -11.18 3.00 8.94
CA PRO A 220 -11.91 3.32 10.17
C PRO A 220 -11.03 3.80 11.33
N ASN A 221 -9.76 3.40 11.34
CA ASN A 221 -8.76 3.75 12.36
C ASN A 221 -7.75 4.81 11.89
N LEU A 222 -7.94 5.41 10.71
CA LEU A 222 -7.12 6.50 10.19
C LEU A 222 -8.02 7.57 9.56
N PRO A 223 -8.57 8.51 10.34
CA PRO A 223 -9.33 9.63 9.80
C PRO A 223 -8.50 10.46 8.82
N ASN A 224 -9.13 10.93 7.74
CA ASN A 224 -8.49 11.73 6.71
C ASN A 224 -7.22 11.08 6.13
N ALA A 225 -7.33 9.82 5.70
CA ALA A 225 -6.22 9.07 5.14
C ALA A 225 -5.52 9.79 3.99
N LEU A 226 -6.28 10.48 3.12
CA LEU A 226 -5.71 11.27 2.01
C LEU A 226 -4.90 12.46 2.52
N GLY A 227 -5.37 13.21 3.51
CA GLY A 227 -4.63 14.33 4.09
C GLY A 227 -3.30 13.86 4.69
N ARG A 228 -3.31 12.73 5.42
CA ARG A 228 -2.09 12.10 5.95
C ARG A 228 -1.13 11.68 4.85
N TYR A 229 -1.65 11.03 3.80
CA TYR A 229 -0.84 10.67 2.64
C TYR A 229 -0.15 11.88 2.00
N LEU A 230 -0.86 12.99 1.77
CA LEU A 230 -0.32 14.20 1.15
C LEU A 230 0.72 14.90 2.02
N GLU A 231 0.52 14.91 3.34
CA GLU A 231 1.49 15.41 4.32
C GLU A 231 2.81 14.62 4.23
N ILE A 232 2.72 13.29 4.31
CA ILE A 232 3.89 12.43 4.26
C ILE A 232 4.55 12.44 2.88
N LEU A 233 3.77 12.49 1.80
CA LEU A 233 4.31 12.63 0.45
C LEU A 233 5.18 13.89 0.32
N THR A 234 4.77 14.99 0.96
CA THR A 234 5.56 16.21 1.04
C THR A 234 6.83 16.02 1.86
N ARG A 235 6.75 15.36 3.03
CA ARG A 235 7.90 15.00 3.88
C ARG A 235 8.90 14.13 3.12
N ILE A 236 8.44 13.08 2.43
CA ILE A 236 9.27 12.19 1.61
C ILE A 236 10.03 12.98 0.52
N GLY A 237 9.42 14.02 -0.04
CA GLY A 237 10.05 14.90 -1.02
C GLY A 237 11.26 15.69 -0.50
N THR A 238 11.48 15.76 0.81
CA THR A 238 12.64 16.45 1.41
C THR A 238 13.89 15.55 1.54
N TYR A 239 13.72 14.24 1.36
CA TYR A 239 14.85 13.30 1.47
C TYR A 239 15.74 13.38 0.21
N PRO A 240 17.09 13.47 0.37
CA PRO A 240 18.01 13.56 -0.76
C PRO A 240 18.28 12.18 -1.38
N ALA A 241 17.21 11.47 -1.72
CA ALA A 241 17.29 10.12 -2.26
C ALA A 241 17.84 10.13 -3.69
N ARG A 242 18.91 9.36 -3.92
CA ARG A 242 19.47 9.10 -5.24
C ARG A 242 18.83 7.89 -5.91
N LEU A 243 18.24 7.01 -5.12
CA LEU A 243 17.54 5.84 -5.58
C LEU A 243 16.31 5.65 -4.71
N ALA A 244 15.13 5.58 -5.36
CA ALA A 244 13.88 5.19 -4.73
C ALA A 244 13.55 3.74 -5.11
N LEU A 245 13.13 2.94 -4.16
CA LEU A 245 12.83 1.52 -4.29
C LEU A 245 11.33 1.29 -4.01
N PRO A 246 10.48 1.24 -5.05
CA PRO A 246 9.03 1.07 -4.89
C PRO A 246 8.63 -0.38 -4.63
N GLY A 247 7.44 -0.58 -4.06
CA GLY A 247 6.84 -1.91 -3.87
C GLY A 247 6.52 -2.61 -5.19
N HIS A 248 6.20 -1.86 -6.24
CA HIS A 248 5.80 -2.43 -7.52
C HIS A 248 6.53 -1.78 -8.69
N ARG A 249 6.76 -2.60 -9.75
CA ARG A 249 7.23 -2.19 -11.08
C ARG A 249 8.59 -1.47 -11.04
N HIS A 250 8.80 -0.51 -11.94
CA HIS A 250 10.07 0.20 -12.12
C HIS A 250 10.24 1.40 -11.18
N THR A 251 11.46 1.91 -11.09
CA THR A 251 11.80 3.15 -10.41
C THR A 251 12.05 4.29 -11.41
N ALA A 252 11.89 5.52 -10.95
CA ALA A 252 12.25 6.73 -11.68
C ALA A 252 12.66 7.84 -10.70
N ASP A 253 12.76 9.08 -11.17
CA ASP A 253 13.15 10.20 -10.34
C ASP A 253 12.03 10.58 -9.35
N LEU A 254 12.39 10.64 -8.06
CA LEU A 254 11.44 10.79 -6.95
C LEU A 254 10.71 12.15 -6.98
N ALA A 255 11.45 13.25 -7.12
CA ALA A 255 10.89 14.59 -6.99
C ALA A 255 9.82 14.91 -8.05
N PRO A 256 10.03 14.66 -9.36
CA PRO A 256 8.96 14.83 -10.36
C PRO A 256 7.74 13.96 -10.09
N ARG A 257 7.96 12.72 -9.60
CA ARG A 257 6.87 11.81 -9.29
C ARG A 257 6.01 12.32 -8.13
N ILE A 258 6.62 12.80 -7.06
CA ILE A 258 5.91 13.39 -5.92
C ILE A 258 5.05 14.57 -6.38
N GLN A 259 5.60 15.48 -7.20
CA GLN A 259 4.83 16.61 -7.73
C GLN A 259 3.64 16.14 -8.59
N ALA A 260 3.82 15.09 -9.39
CA ALA A 260 2.74 14.52 -10.19
C ALA A 260 1.62 13.91 -9.31
N LEU A 261 1.97 13.20 -8.22
CA LEU A 261 1.02 12.63 -7.27
C LEU A 261 0.25 13.71 -6.51
N LEU A 262 0.95 14.74 -6.01
CA LEU A 262 0.31 15.90 -5.36
C LEU A 262 -0.67 16.61 -6.31
N ALA A 263 -0.28 16.82 -7.57
CA ALA A 263 -1.14 17.43 -8.58
C ALA A 263 -2.33 16.52 -8.94
N HIS A 264 -2.13 15.21 -8.98
CA HIS A 264 -3.20 14.23 -9.22
C HIS A 264 -4.28 14.35 -8.14
N HIS A 265 -3.94 14.25 -6.87
CA HIS A 265 -4.92 14.30 -5.78
C HIS A 265 -5.61 15.66 -5.65
N ARG A 266 -4.91 16.77 -5.95
CA ARG A 266 -5.55 18.10 -6.05
C ARG A 266 -6.64 18.13 -7.12
N ARG A 267 -6.38 17.55 -8.31
CA ARG A 267 -7.39 17.46 -9.38
C ARG A 267 -8.57 16.58 -8.96
N ARG A 268 -8.30 15.43 -8.33
CA ARG A 268 -9.35 14.51 -7.85
C ARG A 268 -10.22 15.17 -6.76
N ALA A 269 -9.62 15.89 -5.81
CA ALA A 269 -10.35 16.64 -4.79
C ALA A 269 -11.22 17.76 -5.42
N ALA A 270 -10.68 18.48 -6.40
CA ALA A 270 -11.43 19.50 -7.12
C ALA A 270 -12.62 18.93 -7.92
N GLU A 271 -12.42 17.77 -8.58
CA GLU A 271 -13.49 17.02 -9.28
C GLU A 271 -14.58 16.61 -8.28
N THR A 272 -14.20 16.00 -7.15
CA THR A 272 -15.12 15.56 -6.10
C THR A 272 -15.94 16.75 -5.56
N LEU A 273 -15.29 17.87 -5.27
CA LEU A 273 -15.96 19.09 -4.80
C LEU A 273 -16.92 19.66 -5.84
N ALA A 274 -16.54 19.67 -7.13
CA ALA A 274 -17.40 20.15 -8.20
C ALA A 274 -18.68 19.29 -8.35
N ILE A 275 -18.57 17.95 -8.17
CA ILE A 275 -19.72 17.03 -8.17
C ILE A 275 -20.65 17.37 -7.01
N VAL A 276 -20.12 17.49 -5.78
CA VAL A 276 -20.92 17.79 -4.59
C VAL A 276 -21.58 19.18 -4.68
N ARG A 277 -20.91 20.17 -5.27
CA ARG A 277 -21.49 21.52 -5.51
C ARG A 277 -22.64 21.49 -6.51
N ARG A 278 -22.51 20.70 -7.56
CA ARG A 278 -23.55 20.60 -8.60
C ARG A 278 -24.77 19.82 -8.13
N GLU A 279 -24.56 18.77 -7.34
CA GLU A 279 -25.58 17.79 -6.96
C GLU A 279 -25.46 17.51 -5.44
N GLY A 280 -25.83 18.46 -4.59
CA GLY A 280 -25.76 18.29 -3.14
C GLY A 280 -26.60 17.12 -2.61
N GLY A 281 -26.23 16.55 -1.46
CA GLY A 281 -26.93 15.45 -0.81
C GLY A 281 -26.60 14.06 -1.36
N LEU A 282 -25.52 13.91 -2.15
CA LEU A 282 -25.04 12.60 -2.62
C LEU A 282 -24.33 11.84 -1.49
N ASN A 283 -24.38 10.51 -1.54
CA ASN A 283 -23.49 9.63 -0.77
C ASN A 283 -22.19 9.31 -1.56
N ALA A 284 -21.20 8.67 -0.92
CA ALA A 284 -19.91 8.43 -1.56
C ALA A 284 -20.01 7.50 -2.79
N TYR A 285 -20.88 6.49 -2.78
CA TYR A 285 -21.12 5.62 -3.95
C TYR A 285 -21.65 6.42 -5.15
N GLN A 286 -22.58 7.34 -4.89
CA GLN A 286 -23.11 8.24 -5.92
C GLN A 286 -22.07 9.23 -6.42
N VAL A 287 -21.20 9.76 -5.56
CA VAL A 287 -20.08 10.60 -5.97
C VAL A 287 -19.12 9.80 -6.83
N ALA A 288 -18.71 8.59 -6.41
CA ALA A 288 -17.85 7.70 -7.18
C ALA A 288 -18.40 7.43 -8.60
N SER A 289 -19.72 7.23 -8.72
CA SER A 289 -20.35 6.99 -10.04
C SER A 289 -20.32 8.18 -11.00
N ARG A 290 -19.96 9.36 -10.53
CA ARG A 290 -19.87 10.62 -11.30
C ARG A 290 -18.44 11.10 -11.52
N MET A 291 -17.48 10.52 -10.79
CA MET A 291 -16.06 10.79 -10.98
C MET A 291 -15.55 10.11 -12.25
N THR A 292 -14.46 10.64 -12.79
CA THR A 292 -13.80 10.09 -13.98
C THR A 292 -12.86 8.95 -13.59
N TRP A 293 -12.93 7.82 -14.28
CA TRP A 293 -12.09 6.64 -14.05
C TRP A 293 -11.44 6.17 -15.34
N ASP A 294 -10.16 5.80 -15.28
CA ASP A 294 -9.46 5.18 -16.40
C ASP A 294 -9.73 3.65 -16.41
N ILE A 295 -10.99 3.28 -16.59
CA ILE A 295 -11.45 1.90 -16.65
C ILE A 295 -12.33 1.73 -17.90
N ARG A 296 -12.11 0.63 -18.63
CA ARG A 296 -12.90 0.29 -19.81
C ARG A 296 -14.26 -0.25 -19.38
N ALA A 297 -15.24 0.64 -19.28
CA ALA A 297 -16.66 0.31 -19.05
C ALA A 297 -17.51 1.39 -19.71
N ASP A 298 -18.65 1.01 -20.30
CA ASP A 298 -19.52 1.94 -21.00
C ASP A 298 -20.35 2.78 -20.01
N SER A 299 -20.58 2.27 -18.82
CA SER A 299 -21.32 2.95 -17.76
C SER A 299 -20.88 2.46 -16.37
N TRP A 300 -21.28 3.18 -15.32
CA TRP A 300 -21.10 2.71 -13.94
C TRP A 300 -21.76 1.35 -13.66
N ALA A 301 -22.87 1.03 -14.32
CA ALA A 301 -23.51 -0.28 -14.18
C ALA A 301 -22.60 -1.42 -14.63
N ASP A 302 -21.81 -1.20 -15.68
CA ASP A 302 -20.89 -2.18 -16.28
C ASP A 302 -19.54 -2.24 -15.59
N PHE A 303 -19.30 -1.38 -14.62
CA PHE A 303 -18.06 -1.35 -13.86
C PHE A 303 -17.86 -2.66 -13.08
N PRO A 304 -16.68 -3.31 -13.13
CA PRO A 304 -16.40 -4.50 -12.34
C PRO A 304 -16.62 -4.24 -10.84
N LEU A 305 -17.29 -5.15 -10.14
CA LEU A 305 -17.68 -4.95 -8.73
C LEU A 305 -16.49 -4.57 -7.81
N ASN A 306 -15.36 -5.25 -7.96
CA ASN A 306 -14.16 -4.92 -7.20
C ASN A 306 -13.68 -3.49 -7.50
N GLN A 307 -13.81 -3.02 -8.74
CA GLN A 307 -13.44 -1.65 -9.10
C GLN A 307 -14.44 -0.62 -8.56
N LYS A 308 -15.74 -0.94 -8.47
CA LYS A 308 -16.71 -0.09 -7.77
C LYS A 308 -16.35 0.08 -6.30
N TRP A 309 -15.90 -0.99 -5.66
CA TRP A 309 -15.46 -0.95 -4.26
C TRP A 309 -14.26 -0.02 -4.07
N PHE A 310 -13.20 -0.17 -4.86
CA PHE A 310 -12.04 0.70 -4.83
C PHE A 310 -12.39 2.15 -5.17
N ALA A 311 -13.20 2.38 -6.20
CA ALA A 311 -13.63 3.71 -6.60
C ALA A 311 -14.45 4.41 -5.50
N THR A 312 -15.34 3.68 -4.82
CA THR A 312 -16.11 4.22 -3.68
C THR A 312 -15.20 4.56 -2.51
N GLY A 313 -14.22 3.70 -2.21
CA GLY A 313 -13.22 3.96 -1.17
C GLY A 313 -12.36 5.18 -1.46
N GLU A 314 -11.93 5.36 -2.72
CA GLU A 314 -11.18 6.55 -3.15
C GLU A 314 -12.04 7.82 -3.07
N ALA A 315 -13.29 7.77 -3.57
CA ALA A 315 -14.22 8.89 -3.46
C ALA A 315 -14.44 9.30 -1.99
N LEU A 316 -14.58 8.30 -1.11
CA LEU A 316 -14.75 8.50 0.33
C LEU A 316 -13.53 9.17 0.97
N ALA A 317 -12.31 8.74 0.62
CA ALA A 317 -11.09 9.37 1.09
C ALA A 317 -10.98 10.86 0.67
N HIS A 318 -11.40 11.18 -0.56
CA HIS A 318 -11.44 12.57 -1.03
C HIS A 318 -12.54 13.38 -0.36
N LEU A 319 -13.70 12.78 -0.08
CA LEU A 319 -14.77 13.43 0.67
C LEU A 319 -14.36 13.71 2.12
N GLU A 320 -13.72 12.78 2.81
CA GLU A 320 -13.19 12.98 4.16
C GLU A 320 -12.14 14.10 4.20
N TYR A 321 -11.24 14.13 3.21
CA TYR A 321 -10.29 15.23 3.05
C TYR A 321 -10.99 16.58 2.89
N LEU A 322 -12.01 16.68 2.02
CA LEU A 322 -12.77 17.91 1.81
C LEU A 322 -13.61 18.32 3.03
N VAL A 323 -14.05 17.36 3.84
CA VAL A 323 -14.73 17.65 5.13
C VAL A 323 -13.73 18.25 6.11
N GLU A 324 -12.52 17.71 6.23
CA GLU A 324 -11.47 18.25 7.10
C GLU A 324 -11.04 19.67 6.67
N GLU A 325 -10.97 19.92 5.35
CA GLU A 325 -10.70 21.24 4.78
C GLU A 325 -11.88 22.22 4.93
N GLY A 326 -13.02 21.79 5.48
CA GLY A 326 -14.22 22.63 5.67
C GLY A 326 -14.96 22.98 4.38
N ALA A 327 -14.64 22.34 3.25
CA ALA A 327 -15.28 22.60 1.95
C ALA A 327 -16.58 21.79 1.74
N VAL A 328 -16.76 20.72 2.51
CA VAL A 328 -17.91 19.81 2.44
C VAL A 328 -18.37 19.46 3.84
N VAL A 329 -19.69 19.29 4.02
CA VAL A 329 -20.30 18.78 5.25
C VAL A 329 -20.82 17.37 5.00
N ARG A 330 -20.55 16.46 5.93
CA ARG A 330 -21.15 15.13 6.00
C ARG A 330 -22.24 15.11 7.07
N ALA A 331 -23.43 14.67 6.72
CA ALA A 331 -24.53 14.42 7.66
C ALA A 331 -25.14 13.04 7.40
N LEU A 332 -25.83 12.48 8.37
CA LEU A 332 -26.68 11.29 8.17
C LEU A 332 -28.11 11.72 7.97
N ASP A 333 -28.79 11.14 7.01
CA ASP A 333 -30.23 11.33 6.83
C ASP A 333 -31.04 10.47 7.84
N GLN A 334 -32.37 10.51 7.73
CA GLN A 334 -33.28 9.77 8.63
C GLN A 334 -33.14 8.25 8.53
N GLU A 335 -32.60 7.75 7.42
CA GLU A 335 -32.36 6.33 7.18
C GLU A 335 -30.92 5.91 7.60
N GLY A 336 -30.13 6.83 8.12
CA GLY A 336 -28.75 6.60 8.55
C GLY A 336 -27.73 6.60 7.41
N MET A 337 -28.13 7.05 6.19
CA MET A 337 -27.26 7.15 5.03
C MET A 337 -26.47 8.47 5.05
N ALA A 338 -25.22 8.40 4.67
CA ALA A 338 -24.38 9.56 4.56
C ALA A 338 -24.81 10.46 3.39
N ARG A 339 -24.81 11.78 3.64
CA ARG A 339 -25.09 12.81 2.65
C ARG A 339 -24.02 13.89 2.72
N TYR A 340 -23.47 14.24 1.56
CA TYR A 340 -22.44 15.25 1.42
C TYR A 340 -23.00 16.49 0.73
N THR A 341 -22.77 17.67 1.33
CA THR A 341 -23.15 18.97 0.79
C THR A 341 -21.97 19.92 0.82
N ALA A 342 -21.80 20.75 -0.19
CA ALA A 342 -20.78 21.78 -0.19
C ALA A 342 -21.14 22.91 0.80
N GLN A 343 -20.13 23.50 1.44
CA GLN A 343 -20.25 24.75 2.19
C GLN A 343 -20.17 25.97 1.29
#